data_e8077e06d7cafa016359b406ac5e71d0
#
_entry.id   e8077e06d7cafa016359b406ac5e71d0
#
_cell.length_a   1.000
_cell.length_b   1.000
_cell.length_c   1.000
_cell.angle_alpha   90.00
_cell.angle_beta   90.00
_cell.angle_gamma   90.00
#
_symmetry.space_group_name_H-M   'P 1'
#
loop_
_entity.id
_entity.type
_entity.pdbx_description
1 polymer ?
#
loop_
_entity_poly.entity_id
_entity_poly.type
_entity_poly.pdbx_seq_one_letter_code
_entity_poly.pdbx_strand_id
1 'polypeptide(L)'
;MEIILFLTMMVMITYVFSGYLYRVALVQSSRVDLIFTRFENMCFKIIGTDLEHMSAKTYVKHFLAFNGFMGFITFVLLIVQQWLFLNPNHNLNQSIDLAFNTAISFLTNSNLQHYNGESDVTYLTQMIVMTYLMFTSSASGYAVCIAMLRRLTGLTNIIGNFYQDIVRFIVRVLLPLSCLISILLMTQGVPQTLHANLMIRTLSGHIQHIAFGPIASLESIKHLGTNGGGFLAGNSATPFENPNIWSNFIEMGNMMLLPMSMLFLFGRMLSRHGKRVHRHALILFVAMFFIFIAILTLTMWSEYRGNPILANLGIYGPNMEGKEVRFGAGLSALFTVITTAFTTGSVNNMHDSLTPIGGLGPMVLMMLNVVFGGEGVGLMNLLIFVLLTVFICSLMVGKTPEYLNMPIGAREMKCIVLVFLIHPILILVFSALAFMIPGASESITNPSFHGISQVMYEMTSAAANNGSGFEGLKDDTTFWNISTGIIMLLSRYIPIILQLMIASSLVNKKSYHQDKYTIAIDKPYFGVSLIVFIVLLSGLTFIPVLLLGPIGEFLTLK
;
A
#
# COMPACT_ATOMS: atom_id res chain seq x y z
N MET A 1 -16.17 20.05 7.72
CA MET A 1 -16.65 19.33 8.91
C MET A 1 -16.66 17.83 8.69
N GLU A 2 -17.15 17.36 7.57
CA GLU A 2 -17.26 15.93 7.19
C GLU A 2 -15.92 15.17 7.27
N ILE A 3 -14.85 15.73 6.72
CA ILE A 3 -13.51 15.12 6.74
C ILE A 3 -13.01 14.88 8.18
N ILE A 4 -13.17 15.86 9.07
CA ILE A 4 -12.74 15.75 10.47
C ILE A 4 -13.54 14.66 11.18
N LEU A 5 -14.86 14.64 10.95
CA LEU A 5 -15.75 13.62 11.51
C LEU A 5 -15.36 12.23 11.03
N PHE A 6 -15.11 12.08 9.72
CA PHE A 6 -14.69 10.82 9.10
C PHE A 6 -13.36 10.31 9.69
N LEU A 7 -12.33 11.16 9.73
CA LEU A 7 -11.02 10.78 10.29
C LEU A 7 -11.12 10.41 11.78
N THR A 8 -11.90 11.16 12.57
CA THR A 8 -12.11 10.86 13.99
C THR A 8 -12.82 9.51 14.17
N MET A 9 -13.85 9.26 13.38
CA MET A 9 -14.57 7.99 13.38
C MET A 9 -13.65 6.83 13.02
N MET A 10 -12.79 6.99 12.00
CA MET A 10 -11.83 5.97 11.59
C MET A 10 -10.81 5.65 12.68
N VAL A 11 -10.29 6.64 13.40
CA VAL A 11 -9.40 6.42 14.55
C VAL A 11 -10.09 5.58 15.63
N MET A 12 -11.35 5.86 15.94
CA MET A 12 -12.12 5.08 16.93
C MET A 12 -12.38 3.65 16.48
N ILE A 13 -12.84 3.47 15.22
CA ILE A 13 -13.11 2.14 14.66
C ILE A 13 -11.84 1.28 14.65
N THR A 14 -10.73 1.82 14.17
CA THR A 14 -9.46 1.09 14.07
C THR A 14 -8.89 0.73 15.44
N TYR A 15 -9.05 1.59 16.44
CA TYR A 15 -8.66 1.28 17.82
C TYR A 15 -9.46 0.10 18.38
N VAL A 16 -10.78 0.08 18.19
CA VAL A 16 -11.65 -1.04 18.63
C VAL A 16 -11.30 -2.31 17.84
N PHE A 17 -11.18 -2.21 16.52
CA PHE A 17 -10.89 -3.33 15.63
C PHE A 17 -9.53 -3.98 15.93
N SER A 18 -8.54 -3.19 16.37
CA SER A 18 -7.24 -3.73 16.79
C SER A 18 -7.32 -4.77 17.91
N GLY A 19 -8.39 -4.72 18.74
CA GLY A 19 -8.66 -5.74 19.77
C GLY A 19 -9.08 -7.08 19.18
N TYR A 20 -9.81 -7.07 18.07
CA TYR A 20 -10.14 -8.28 17.31
C TYR A 20 -8.90 -8.85 16.63
N LEU A 21 -8.11 -8.01 15.92
CA LEU A 21 -6.84 -8.43 15.31
C LEU A 21 -5.86 -9.03 16.32
N TYR A 22 -5.80 -8.47 17.53
CA TYR A 22 -4.97 -9.02 18.61
C TYR A 22 -5.34 -10.47 18.97
N ARG A 23 -6.65 -10.77 19.04
CA ARG A 23 -7.12 -12.13 19.28
C ARG A 23 -6.79 -13.08 18.14
N VAL A 24 -6.96 -12.62 16.89
CA VAL A 24 -6.59 -13.39 15.69
C VAL A 24 -5.10 -13.70 15.66
N ALA A 25 -4.25 -12.70 15.92
CA ALA A 25 -2.79 -12.82 15.92
C ALA A 25 -2.25 -13.80 16.99
N LEU A 26 -2.90 -13.88 18.15
CA LEU A 26 -2.49 -14.73 19.27
C LEU A 26 -3.25 -16.05 19.36
N VAL A 27 -4.08 -16.37 18.39
CA VAL A 27 -4.84 -17.64 18.34
C VAL A 27 -5.74 -17.85 19.57
N GLN A 28 -6.28 -16.78 20.13
CA GLN A 28 -7.22 -16.90 21.23
C GLN A 28 -8.57 -17.33 20.69
N SER A 29 -9.08 -18.48 21.17
CA SER A 29 -10.37 -19.02 20.76
C SER A 29 -11.53 -18.31 21.47
N SER A 30 -12.56 -17.97 20.70
CA SER A 30 -13.87 -17.52 21.19
C SER A 30 -14.96 -18.50 20.70
N ARG A 31 -16.12 -18.50 21.31
CA ARG A 31 -17.23 -19.38 20.86
C ARG A 31 -17.67 -19.11 19.42
N VAL A 32 -17.53 -17.88 18.94
CA VAL A 32 -17.82 -17.49 17.55
C VAL A 32 -16.79 -18.08 16.57
N ASP A 33 -15.60 -18.44 17.06
CA ASP A 33 -14.50 -18.94 16.23
C ASP A 33 -14.66 -20.40 15.76
N LEU A 34 -15.65 -21.15 16.29
CA LEU A 34 -15.84 -22.57 15.97
C LEU A 34 -16.11 -22.81 14.47
N ILE A 35 -16.85 -21.91 13.81
CA ILE A 35 -17.15 -22.01 12.38
C ILE A 35 -15.87 -21.78 11.58
N PHE A 36 -15.13 -20.72 11.90
CA PHE A 36 -13.87 -20.39 11.26
C PHE A 36 -12.81 -21.49 11.45
N THR A 37 -12.73 -22.07 12.64
CA THR A 37 -11.78 -23.15 12.95
C THR A 37 -12.01 -24.40 12.09
N ARG A 38 -13.27 -24.74 11.80
CA ARG A 38 -13.57 -25.87 10.90
C ARG A 38 -13.07 -25.61 9.48
N PHE A 39 -13.30 -24.40 8.98
CA PHE A 39 -12.85 -24.00 7.64
C PHE A 39 -11.32 -23.92 7.57
N GLU A 40 -10.66 -23.33 8.58
CA GLU A 40 -9.21 -23.32 8.70
C GLU A 40 -8.60 -24.73 8.64
N ASN A 41 -9.15 -25.65 9.44
CA ASN A 41 -8.68 -27.04 9.49
C ASN A 41 -8.85 -27.76 8.14
N MET A 42 -9.90 -27.45 7.38
CA MET A 42 -10.06 -27.93 6.02
C MET A 42 -8.95 -27.40 5.10
N CYS A 43 -8.69 -26.09 5.15
CA CYS A 43 -7.61 -25.46 4.39
C CYS A 43 -6.23 -26.05 4.76
N PHE A 44 -5.94 -26.25 6.03
CA PHE A 44 -4.67 -26.86 6.48
C PHE A 44 -4.48 -28.29 6.00
N LYS A 45 -5.57 -29.09 5.95
CA LYS A 45 -5.53 -30.44 5.37
C LYS A 45 -5.24 -30.42 3.86
N ILE A 46 -5.85 -29.47 3.13
CA ILE A 46 -5.62 -29.33 1.68
C ILE A 46 -4.18 -28.90 1.39
N ILE A 47 -3.66 -27.95 2.16
CA ILE A 47 -2.29 -27.43 2.00
C ILE A 47 -1.27 -28.51 2.45
N GLY A 48 -1.65 -29.45 3.29
CA GLY A 48 -0.75 -30.47 3.82
C GLY A 48 0.32 -29.91 4.78
N THR A 49 -0.02 -28.84 5.51
CA THR A 49 0.93 -28.19 6.43
C THR A 49 0.86 -28.84 7.81
N ASP A 50 2.03 -29.23 8.33
CA ASP A 50 2.19 -29.51 9.74
C ASP A 50 2.09 -28.20 10.50
N LEU A 51 1.26 -28.18 11.54
CA LEU A 51 1.02 -26.97 12.35
C LEU A 51 2.19 -26.61 13.27
N GLU A 52 3.36 -27.17 13.00
CA GLU A 52 4.57 -26.91 13.76
C GLU A 52 5.14 -25.51 13.51
N HIS A 53 5.85 -25.02 14.50
CA HIS A 53 6.51 -23.72 14.43
C HIS A 53 7.72 -23.75 13.52
N MET A 54 7.80 -22.79 12.62
CA MET A 54 8.90 -22.69 11.65
C MET A 54 10.09 -21.93 12.23
N SER A 55 11.29 -22.26 11.78
CA SER A 55 12.45 -21.37 11.93
C SER A 55 12.30 -20.14 11.02
N ALA A 56 13.04 -19.06 11.30
CA ALA A 56 12.97 -17.86 10.45
C ALA A 56 13.36 -18.16 8.98
N LYS A 57 14.35 -18.99 8.76
CA LYS A 57 14.77 -19.43 7.40
C LYS A 57 13.66 -20.23 6.70
N THR A 58 13.03 -21.14 7.43
CA THR A 58 11.93 -21.96 6.91
C THR A 58 10.72 -21.08 6.58
N TYR A 59 10.37 -20.13 7.45
CA TYR A 59 9.28 -19.18 7.24
C TYR A 59 9.48 -18.37 5.95
N VAL A 60 10.68 -17.78 5.79
CA VAL A 60 11.04 -17.03 4.56
C VAL A 60 11.00 -17.92 3.32
N LYS A 61 11.51 -19.16 3.42
CA LYS A 61 11.48 -20.10 2.29
C LYS A 61 10.04 -20.40 1.84
N HIS A 62 9.13 -20.68 2.78
CA HIS A 62 7.71 -20.94 2.48
C HIS A 62 7.01 -19.70 1.95
N PHE A 63 7.29 -18.52 2.53
CA PHE A 63 6.81 -17.24 2.01
C PHE A 63 7.20 -17.02 0.54
N LEU A 64 8.48 -17.18 0.21
CA LEU A 64 8.97 -16.99 -1.16
C LEU A 64 8.44 -18.05 -2.13
N ALA A 65 8.41 -19.32 -1.70
CA ALA A 65 7.90 -20.43 -2.53
C ALA A 65 6.41 -20.26 -2.85
N PHE A 66 5.60 -19.89 -1.86
CA PHE A 66 4.17 -19.64 -2.03
C PHE A 66 3.92 -18.48 -3.01
N ASN A 67 4.56 -17.34 -2.77
CA ASN A 67 4.39 -16.18 -3.65
C ASN A 67 4.94 -16.46 -5.07
N GLY A 68 6.09 -17.10 -5.21
CA GLY A 68 6.66 -17.47 -6.51
C GLY A 68 5.74 -18.42 -7.31
N PHE A 69 5.13 -19.40 -6.63
CA PHE A 69 4.16 -20.30 -7.25
C PHE A 69 2.90 -19.56 -7.71
N MET A 70 2.36 -18.69 -6.88
CA MET A 70 1.18 -17.89 -7.23
C MET A 70 1.46 -16.93 -8.39
N GLY A 71 2.62 -16.25 -8.37
CA GLY A 71 3.03 -15.37 -9.48
C GLY A 71 3.20 -16.12 -10.80
N PHE A 72 3.79 -17.31 -10.76
CA PHE A 72 3.95 -18.15 -11.95
C PHE A 72 2.59 -18.58 -12.55
N ILE A 73 1.67 -19.06 -11.72
CA ILE A 73 0.31 -19.43 -12.19
C ILE A 73 -0.38 -18.22 -12.81
N THR A 74 -0.31 -17.06 -12.14
CA THR A 74 -0.90 -15.82 -12.65
C THR A 74 -0.34 -15.44 -14.02
N PHE A 75 0.97 -15.45 -14.15
CA PHE A 75 1.65 -15.17 -15.42
C PHE A 75 1.14 -16.10 -16.54
N VAL A 76 1.08 -17.41 -16.26
CA VAL A 76 0.58 -18.39 -17.24
C VAL A 76 -0.87 -18.11 -17.62
N LEU A 77 -1.74 -17.83 -16.64
CA LEU A 77 -3.15 -17.56 -16.91
C LEU A 77 -3.36 -16.30 -17.73
N LEU A 78 -2.59 -15.24 -17.54
CA LEU A 78 -2.65 -14.00 -18.32
C LEU A 78 -2.28 -14.19 -19.80
N ILE A 79 -1.29 -15.03 -20.10
CA ILE A 79 -0.87 -15.29 -21.49
C ILE A 79 -1.76 -16.30 -22.23
N VAL A 80 -2.71 -16.95 -21.52
CA VAL A 80 -3.65 -17.91 -22.14
C VAL A 80 -5.11 -17.53 -21.91
N GLN A 81 -5.41 -16.38 -21.32
CA GLN A 81 -6.75 -15.99 -20.85
C GLN A 81 -7.81 -15.97 -21.95
N GLN A 82 -7.43 -15.70 -23.21
CA GLN A 82 -8.35 -15.65 -24.35
C GLN A 82 -9.10 -16.96 -24.54
N TRP A 83 -8.45 -18.10 -24.24
CA TRP A 83 -9.01 -19.43 -24.44
C TRP A 83 -9.74 -20.00 -23.23
N LEU A 84 -9.75 -19.26 -22.13
CA LEU A 84 -10.41 -19.68 -20.90
C LEU A 84 -11.91 -19.31 -20.92
N PHE A 85 -12.69 -19.98 -20.07
CA PHE A 85 -14.11 -19.66 -19.89
C PHE A 85 -14.30 -18.32 -19.16
N LEU A 86 -15.54 -17.80 -19.12
CA LEU A 86 -15.88 -16.47 -18.58
C LEU A 86 -15.14 -15.30 -19.27
N ASN A 87 -15.08 -15.38 -20.61
CA ASN A 87 -14.61 -14.30 -21.48
C ASN A 87 -15.76 -13.80 -22.39
N PRO A 88 -16.81 -13.17 -21.83
CA PRO A 88 -17.98 -12.76 -22.62
C PRO A 88 -17.69 -11.58 -23.56
N ASN A 89 -16.63 -10.83 -23.31
CA ASN A 89 -16.21 -9.68 -24.10
C ASN A 89 -15.17 -10.02 -25.17
N HIS A 90 -14.74 -11.28 -25.27
CA HIS A 90 -13.70 -11.77 -26.20
C HIS A 90 -12.34 -11.05 -26.06
N ASN A 91 -11.96 -10.71 -24.83
CA ASN A 91 -10.68 -10.09 -24.53
C ASN A 91 -9.50 -11.01 -24.92
N LEU A 92 -8.43 -10.42 -25.43
CA LEU A 92 -7.27 -11.14 -25.96
C LEU A 92 -6.29 -11.53 -24.82
N ASN A 93 -5.26 -12.31 -25.19
CA ASN A 93 -4.13 -12.60 -24.30
C ASN A 93 -3.29 -11.34 -24.08
N GLN A 94 -2.71 -11.19 -22.88
CA GLN A 94 -1.70 -10.16 -22.65
C GLN A 94 -0.37 -10.52 -23.33
N SER A 95 0.41 -9.51 -23.72
CA SER A 95 1.80 -9.68 -24.14
C SER A 95 2.65 -10.24 -23.00
N ILE A 96 3.78 -10.85 -23.31
CA ILE A 96 4.64 -11.51 -22.31
C ILE A 96 5.16 -10.50 -21.28
N ASP A 97 5.57 -9.31 -21.71
CA ASP A 97 6.08 -8.25 -20.87
C ASP A 97 4.98 -7.63 -19.98
N LEU A 98 3.78 -7.40 -20.54
CA LEU A 98 2.63 -6.92 -19.77
C LEU A 98 2.15 -7.97 -18.76
N ALA A 99 2.06 -9.25 -19.16
CA ALA A 99 1.70 -10.36 -18.28
C ALA A 99 2.71 -10.52 -17.12
N PHE A 100 4.01 -10.32 -17.40
CA PHE A 100 5.04 -10.28 -16.36
C PHE A 100 4.80 -9.14 -15.38
N ASN A 101 4.59 -7.91 -15.87
CA ASN A 101 4.29 -6.75 -15.04
C ASN A 101 3.05 -7.00 -14.17
N THR A 102 1.94 -7.38 -14.79
CA THR A 102 0.66 -7.63 -14.12
C THR A 102 0.80 -8.70 -13.04
N ALA A 103 1.44 -9.83 -13.33
CA ALA A 103 1.63 -10.91 -12.37
C ALA A 103 2.44 -10.44 -11.15
N ILE A 104 3.57 -9.75 -11.37
CA ILE A 104 4.40 -9.20 -10.28
C ILE A 104 3.67 -8.12 -9.51
N SER A 105 2.95 -7.23 -10.19
CA SER A 105 2.22 -6.13 -9.60
C SER A 105 1.17 -6.62 -8.59
N PHE A 106 0.33 -7.58 -8.97
CA PHE A 106 -0.67 -8.16 -8.06
C PHE A 106 -0.05 -9.05 -6.97
N LEU A 107 1.05 -9.74 -7.28
CA LEU A 107 1.78 -10.55 -6.32
C LEU A 107 2.41 -9.72 -5.19
N THR A 108 2.93 -8.54 -5.54
CA THR A 108 3.61 -7.63 -4.61
C THR A 108 2.68 -6.68 -3.88
N ASN A 109 1.36 -6.79 -4.09
CA ASN A 109 0.34 -5.89 -3.53
C ASN A 109 0.49 -4.44 -4.03
N SER A 110 1.07 -4.24 -5.21
CA SER A 110 1.20 -2.93 -5.85
C SER A 110 -0.03 -2.59 -6.67
N ASN A 111 -0.47 -3.54 -7.48
CA ASN A 111 -1.58 -3.45 -8.42
C ASN A 111 -1.45 -2.27 -9.41
N LEU A 112 -0.22 -1.92 -9.78
CA LEU A 112 0.07 -1.02 -10.88
C LEU A 112 -0.43 -1.66 -12.18
N GLN A 113 -1.18 -0.92 -13.00
CA GLN A 113 -1.89 -1.44 -14.16
C GLN A 113 -1.51 -0.66 -15.41
N HIS A 114 -0.77 -1.29 -16.32
CA HIS A 114 -0.42 -0.77 -17.65
C HIS A 114 -1.41 -1.27 -18.72
N TYR A 115 -2.67 -1.50 -18.37
CA TYR A 115 -3.72 -2.04 -19.22
C TYR A 115 -5.10 -1.54 -18.75
N ASN A 116 -6.09 -1.63 -19.63
CA ASN A 116 -7.48 -1.34 -19.30
C ASN A 116 -8.20 -2.62 -18.85
N GLY A 117 -8.63 -2.67 -17.59
CA GLY A 117 -9.21 -3.89 -17.02
C GLY A 117 -10.44 -4.41 -17.76
N GLU A 118 -11.29 -3.52 -18.28
CA GLU A 118 -12.52 -3.85 -19.00
C GLU A 118 -12.30 -4.42 -20.42
N SER A 119 -11.16 -4.09 -21.05
CA SER A 119 -10.85 -4.52 -22.44
C SER A 119 -9.75 -5.56 -22.52
N ASP A 120 -8.81 -5.59 -21.56
CA ASP A 120 -7.57 -6.36 -21.70
C ASP A 120 -7.51 -7.56 -20.77
N VAL A 121 -8.49 -7.71 -19.86
CA VAL A 121 -8.52 -8.81 -18.90
C VAL A 121 -9.90 -9.49 -18.87
N THR A 122 -9.92 -10.82 -18.89
CA THR A 122 -11.18 -11.59 -18.84
C THR A 122 -11.79 -11.60 -17.43
N TYR A 123 -13.10 -11.85 -17.33
CA TYR A 123 -13.76 -11.95 -16.01
C TYR A 123 -13.18 -13.08 -15.16
N LEU A 124 -12.81 -14.21 -15.78
CA LEU A 124 -12.14 -15.29 -15.07
C LEU A 124 -10.85 -14.82 -14.42
N THR A 125 -10.02 -14.09 -15.18
CA THR A 125 -8.74 -13.58 -14.69
C THR A 125 -8.96 -12.55 -13.57
N GLN A 126 -9.91 -11.64 -13.73
CA GLN A 126 -10.22 -10.66 -12.70
C GLN A 126 -10.75 -11.29 -11.41
N MET A 127 -11.66 -12.26 -11.50
CA MET A 127 -12.28 -12.90 -10.34
C MET A 127 -11.37 -13.90 -9.65
N ILE A 128 -10.77 -14.81 -10.41
CA ILE A 128 -10.04 -15.96 -9.84
C ILE A 128 -8.57 -15.63 -9.65
N VAL A 129 -7.96 -14.85 -10.55
CA VAL A 129 -6.53 -14.56 -10.49
C VAL A 129 -6.27 -13.29 -9.68
N MET A 130 -6.79 -12.15 -10.16
CA MET A 130 -6.50 -10.85 -9.54
C MET A 130 -7.12 -10.72 -8.16
N THR A 131 -8.43 -10.98 -8.02
CA THR A 131 -9.11 -10.93 -6.72
C THR A 131 -8.48 -11.89 -5.72
N TYR A 132 -8.12 -13.12 -6.14
CA TYR A 132 -7.45 -14.08 -5.27
C TYR A 132 -6.05 -13.58 -4.84
N LEU A 133 -5.27 -13.00 -5.76
CA LEU A 133 -3.98 -12.41 -5.41
C LEU A 133 -4.12 -11.23 -4.44
N MET A 134 -5.17 -10.42 -4.56
CA MET A 134 -5.45 -9.34 -3.60
C MET A 134 -5.63 -9.90 -2.18
N PHE A 135 -6.31 -11.04 -2.01
CA PHE A 135 -6.41 -11.72 -0.71
C PHE A 135 -5.07 -12.26 -0.23
N THR A 136 -4.33 -12.93 -1.10
CA THR A 136 -3.10 -13.63 -0.69
C THR A 136 -1.90 -12.71 -0.51
N SER A 137 -1.77 -11.64 -1.32
CA SER A 137 -0.70 -10.64 -1.17
C SER A 137 -0.86 -9.82 0.10
N SER A 138 -2.10 -9.39 0.42
CA SER A 138 -2.43 -8.70 1.68
C SER A 138 -2.17 -9.61 2.88
N ALA A 139 -2.66 -10.86 2.83
CA ALA A 139 -2.43 -11.82 3.91
C ALA A 139 -0.94 -12.17 4.08
N SER A 140 -0.16 -12.18 3.00
CA SER A 140 1.28 -12.36 3.06
C SER A 140 1.96 -11.19 3.79
N GLY A 141 1.55 -9.94 3.52
CA GLY A 141 2.02 -8.76 4.22
C GLY A 141 1.70 -8.78 5.72
N TYR A 142 0.47 -9.16 6.06
CA TYR A 142 0.08 -9.37 7.47
C TYR A 142 0.92 -10.47 8.14
N ALA A 143 1.06 -11.63 7.50
CA ALA A 143 1.75 -12.78 8.06
C ALA A 143 3.21 -12.46 8.42
N VAL A 144 3.98 -11.82 7.51
CA VAL A 144 5.36 -11.43 7.79
C VAL A 144 5.47 -10.35 8.88
N CYS A 145 4.51 -9.42 8.94
CA CYS A 145 4.44 -8.42 9.99
C CYS A 145 4.19 -9.05 11.36
N ILE A 146 3.18 -9.92 11.49
CA ILE A 146 2.88 -10.60 12.75
C ILE A 146 4.04 -11.48 13.20
N ALA A 147 4.71 -12.18 12.28
CA ALA A 147 5.92 -12.95 12.57
C ALA A 147 7.03 -12.06 13.16
N MET A 148 7.27 -10.87 12.56
CA MET A 148 8.20 -9.87 13.09
C MET A 148 7.77 -9.34 14.46
N LEU A 149 6.49 -8.95 14.62
CA LEU A 149 5.97 -8.40 15.87
C LEU A 149 6.01 -9.41 17.03
N ARG A 150 5.68 -10.68 16.80
CA ARG A 150 5.78 -11.75 17.82
C ARG A 150 7.21 -11.83 18.37
N ARG A 151 8.20 -11.73 17.50
CA ARG A 151 9.61 -11.76 17.89
C ARG A 151 10.02 -10.48 18.62
N LEU A 152 9.76 -9.32 18.07
CA LEU A 152 10.16 -8.03 18.66
C LEU A 152 9.52 -7.76 20.02
N THR A 153 8.26 -8.18 20.20
CA THR A 153 7.57 -7.99 21.48
C THR A 153 7.88 -9.08 22.51
N GLY A 154 8.69 -10.08 22.17
CA GLY A 154 9.04 -11.18 23.08
C GLY A 154 7.82 -12.00 23.57
N LEU A 155 6.67 -11.89 22.89
CA LEU A 155 5.45 -12.63 23.22
C LEU A 155 5.65 -14.13 23.10
N THR A 156 6.43 -14.51 22.11
CA THR A 156 6.85 -15.90 21.88
C THR A 156 8.28 -15.93 21.36
N ASN A 157 9.08 -16.89 21.79
CA ASN A 157 10.38 -17.16 21.19
C ASN A 157 10.27 -17.76 19.78
N ILE A 158 9.07 -17.81 19.22
CA ILE A 158 8.68 -18.55 18.03
C ILE A 158 8.14 -17.56 17.01
N ILE A 159 8.55 -17.71 15.75
CA ILE A 159 8.12 -16.83 14.67
C ILE A 159 6.67 -17.14 14.23
N GLY A 160 6.24 -18.38 14.37
CA GLY A 160 4.94 -18.90 13.96
C GLY A 160 5.03 -19.86 12.76
N ASN A 161 3.91 -20.05 12.07
CA ASN A 161 3.82 -20.82 10.84
C ASN A 161 3.16 -19.97 9.77
N PHE A 162 3.83 -19.81 8.62
CA PHE A 162 3.41 -18.93 7.53
C PHE A 162 2.00 -19.26 6.99
N TYR A 163 1.72 -20.54 6.76
CA TYR A 163 0.41 -20.94 6.22
C TYR A 163 -0.72 -20.76 7.24
N GLN A 164 -0.44 -20.95 8.54
CA GLN A 164 -1.41 -20.65 9.59
C GLN A 164 -1.75 -19.16 9.63
N ASP A 165 -0.74 -18.31 9.53
CA ASP A 165 -0.94 -16.86 9.61
C ASP A 165 -1.75 -16.34 8.41
N ILE A 166 -1.45 -16.81 7.18
CA ILE A 166 -2.20 -16.46 5.96
C ILE A 166 -3.65 -16.95 6.05
N VAL A 167 -3.85 -18.24 6.27
CA VAL A 167 -5.18 -18.84 6.24
C VAL A 167 -6.08 -18.21 7.30
N ARG A 168 -5.58 -18.03 8.53
CA ARG A 168 -6.34 -17.37 9.59
C ARG A 168 -6.72 -15.94 9.23
N PHE A 169 -5.80 -15.17 8.67
CA PHE A 169 -6.09 -13.81 8.33
C PHE A 169 -7.12 -13.71 7.20
N ILE A 170 -7.01 -14.53 6.16
CA ILE A 170 -7.99 -14.59 5.09
C ILE A 170 -9.35 -15.00 5.64
N VAL A 171 -9.43 -16.11 6.38
CA VAL A 171 -10.69 -16.70 6.81
C VAL A 171 -11.40 -15.87 7.89
N ARG A 172 -10.65 -15.30 8.83
CA ARG A 172 -11.23 -14.55 9.97
C ARG A 172 -11.39 -13.07 9.74
N VAL A 173 -10.59 -12.46 8.85
CA VAL A 173 -10.55 -11.01 8.68
C VAL A 173 -10.94 -10.63 7.26
N LEU A 174 -10.13 -10.97 6.26
CA LEU A 174 -10.33 -10.48 4.92
C LEU A 174 -11.64 -10.95 4.30
N LEU A 175 -11.92 -12.24 4.31
CA LEU A 175 -13.08 -12.80 3.63
C LEU A 175 -14.42 -12.30 4.24
N PRO A 176 -14.65 -12.35 5.58
CA PRO A 176 -15.90 -11.86 6.16
C PRO A 176 -16.13 -10.37 5.94
N LEU A 177 -15.08 -9.56 6.09
CA LEU A 177 -15.18 -8.12 5.86
C LEU A 177 -15.39 -7.80 4.39
N SER A 178 -14.66 -8.46 3.48
CA SER A 178 -14.81 -8.26 2.05
C SER A 178 -16.22 -8.62 1.58
N CYS A 179 -16.81 -9.71 2.06
CA CYS A 179 -18.21 -10.05 1.79
C CYS A 179 -19.18 -8.95 2.26
N LEU A 180 -18.99 -8.43 3.47
CA LEU A 180 -19.82 -7.34 4.00
C LEU A 180 -19.67 -6.07 3.17
N ILE A 181 -18.44 -5.67 2.84
CA ILE A 181 -18.15 -4.49 2.05
C ILE A 181 -18.72 -4.61 0.63
N SER A 182 -18.59 -5.79 0.01
CA SER A 182 -19.18 -6.06 -1.32
C SER A 182 -20.69 -5.84 -1.31
N ILE A 183 -21.40 -6.33 -0.29
CA ILE A 183 -22.84 -6.10 -0.13
C ILE A 183 -23.14 -4.60 0.03
N LEU A 184 -22.36 -3.90 0.86
CA LEU A 184 -22.52 -2.46 1.04
C LEU A 184 -22.30 -1.68 -0.26
N LEU A 185 -21.28 -2.01 -1.05
CA LEU A 185 -21.02 -1.39 -2.34
C LEU A 185 -22.12 -1.68 -3.35
N MET A 186 -22.64 -2.92 -3.40
CA MET A 186 -23.81 -3.24 -4.23
C MET A 186 -25.04 -2.40 -3.86
N THR A 187 -25.28 -2.13 -2.58
CA THR A 187 -26.39 -1.22 -2.17
C THR A 187 -26.20 0.22 -2.61
N GLN A 188 -24.96 0.63 -2.91
CA GLN A 188 -24.64 1.94 -3.46
C GLN A 188 -24.72 1.99 -5.00
N GLY A 189 -24.93 0.84 -5.66
CA GLY A 189 -25.08 0.76 -7.11
C GLY A 189 -23.85 0.21 -7.86
N VAL A 190 -22.84 -0.29 -7.16
CA VAL A 190 -21.69 -0.96 -7.78
C VAL A 190 -22.14 -2.28 -8.39
N PRO A 191 -21.90 -2.55 -9.69
CA PRO A 191 -22.36 -3.77 -10.36
C PRO A 191 -21.69 -5.04 -9.82
N GLN A 192 -22.46 -6.14 -9.81
CA GLN A 192 -21.94 -7.49 -9.57
C GLN A 192 -22.63 -8.45 -10.52
N THR A 193 -22.08 -8.63 -11.71
CA THR A 193 -22.71 -9.42 -12.78
C THR A 193 -21.64 -10.15 -13.62
N LEU A 194 -22.08 -11.17 -14.36
CA LEU A 194 -21.24 -11.88 -15.35
C LEU A 194 -21.69 -11.60 -16.80
N HIS A 195 -22.60 -10.65 -17.00
CA HIS A 195 -23.03 -10.24 -18.33
C HIS A 195 -21.90 -9.52 -19.07
N ALA A 196 -21.87 -9.71 -20.40
CA ALA A 196 -20.99 -8.96 -21.30
C ALA A 196 -21.28 -7.44 -21.22
N ASN A 197 -20.35 -6.64 -21.73
CA ASN A 197 -20.50 -5.20 -21.85
C ASN A 197 -21.77 -4.87 -22.63
N LEU A 198 -22.54 -3.91 -22.15
CA LEU A 198 -23.77 -3.48 -22.80
C LEU A 198 -23.45 -2.50 -23.94
N MET A 199 -23.92 -2.79 -25.12
CA MET A 199 -23.85 -1.88 -26.27
C MET A 199 -25.09 -1.00 -26.29
N ILE A 200 -24.93 0.29 -26.17
CA ILE A 200 -26.01 1.28 -26.29
C ILE A 200 -25.72 2.22 -27.46
N ARG A 201 -26.79 2.72 -28.06
CA ARG A 201 -26.72 3.79 -29.07
C ARG A 201 -26.96 5.13 -28.42
N THR A 202 -25.99 6.02 -28.52
CA THR A 202 -26.09 7.38 -27.96
C THR A 202 -27.05 8.23 -28.78
N LEU A 203 -27.48 9.36 -28.24
CA LEU A 203 -28.34 10.32 -28.95
C LEU A 203 -27.70 10.86 -30.24
N SER A 204 -26.36 10.89 -30.29
CA SER A 204 -25.61 11.27 -31.50
C SER A 204 -25.49 10.14 -32.53
N GLY A 205 -26.03 8.94 -32.23
CA GLY A 205 -26.02 7.78 -33.14
C GLY A 205 -24.78 6.89 -33.02
N HIS A 206 -23.78 7.24 -32.19
CA HIS A 206 -22.59 6.40 -31.96
C HIS A 206 -22.91 5.22 -31.05
N ILE A 207 -22.18 4.10 -31.24
CA ILE A 207 -22.24 2.95 -30.34
C ILE A 207 -21.30 3.23 -29.18
N GLN A 208 -21.82 3.08 -27.96
CA GLN A 208 -21.03 3.14 -26.72
C GLN A 208 -21.10 1.80 -26.02
N HIS A 209 -19.94 1.31 -25.58
CA HIS A 209 -19.83 0.12 -24.74
C HIS A 209 -19.84 0.54 -23.27
N ILE A 210 -20.80 0.03 -22.50
CA ILE A 210 -20.85 0.21 -21.05
C ILE A 210 -20.29 -1.07 -20.44
N ALA A 211 -19.16 -0.94 -19.75
CA ALA A 211 -18.53 -2.04 -19.06
C ALA A 211 -19.35 -2.48 -17.85
N PHE A 212 -19.63 -3.78 -17.79
CA PHE A 212 -20.18 -4.46 -16.63
C PHE A 212 -19.25 -5.59 -16.22
N GLY A 213 -19.48 -6.13 -15.03
CA GLY A 213 -18.67 -7.25 -14.54
C GLY A 213 -18.87 -7.52 -13.07
N PRO A 214 -18.08 -8.42 -12.49
CA PRO A 214 -18.08 -8.72 -11.06
C PRO A 214 -17.28 -7.68 -10.25
N ILE A 215 -17.69 -6.41 -10.35
CA ILE A 215 -16.94 -5.24 -9.86
C ILE A 215 -16.96 -5.18 -8.34
N ALA A 216 -18.14 -5.27 -7.68
CA ALA A 216 -18.26 -5.06 -6.25
C ALA A 216 -17.40 -6.01 -5.40
N SER A 217 -17.22 -7.27 -5.83
CA SER A 217 -16.39 -8.23 -5.12
C SER A 217 -14.89 -7.90 -5.22
N LEU A 218 -14.44 -7.41 -6.36
CA LEU A 218 -13.06 -6.95 -6.54
C LEU A 218 -12.81 -5.68 -5.74
N GLU A 219 -13.71 -4.68 -5.86
CA GLU A 219 -13.62 -3.40 -5.15
C GLU A 219 -13.54 -3.57 -3.63
N SER A 220 -14.24 -4.54 -3.08
CA SER A 220 -14.25 -4.78 -1.63
C SER A 220 -12.88 -5.16 -1.10
N ILE A 221 -12.18 -6.10 -1.74
CA ILE A 221 -10.85 -6.54 -1.31
C ILE A 221 -9.75 -5.58 -1.77
N LYS A 222 -9.93 -4.91 -2.91
CA LYS A 222 -9.04 -3.87 -3.43
C LYS A 222 -8.71 -2.84 -2.36
N HIS A 223 -9.72 -2.30 -1.69
CA HIS A 223 -9.53 -1.28 -0.65
C HIS A 223 -9.19 -1.89 0.71
N LEU A 224 -9.86 -2.97 1.11
CA LEU A 224 -9.61 -3.61 2.41
C LEU A 224 -8.18 -4.16 2.52
N GLY A 225 -7.68 -4.78 1.45
CA GLY A 225 -6.33 -5.36 1.40
C GLY A 225 -5.25 -4.37 0.99
N THR A 226 -5.56 -3.07 0.88
CA THR A 226 -4.64 -2.03 0.39
C THR A 226 -3.95 -2.42 -0.91
N ASN A 227 -4.73 -2.88 -1.90
CA ASN A 227 -4.25 -3.37 -3.20
C ASN A 227 -4.25 -2.26 -4.27
N GLY A 228 -5.42 -1.72 -4.62
CA GLY A 228 -5.58 -0.54 -5.47
C GLY A 228 -5.95 -0.77 -6.93
N GLY A 229 -5.69 -1.94 -7.50
CA GLY A 229 -6.00 -2.23 -8.89
C GLY A 229 -7.51 -2.27 -9.18
N GLY A 230 -7.99 -1.41 -10.09
CA GLY A 230 -9.39 -1.32 -10.47
C GLY A 230 -9.84 -2.43 -11.42
N PHE A 231 -11.14 -2.67 -11.45
CA PHE A 231 -11.78 -3.48 -12.49
C PHE A 231 -11.81 -2.70 -13.82
N LEU A 232 -12.04 -1.39 -13.73
CA LEU A 232 -12.07 -0.45 -14.85
C LEU A 232 -10.78 0.38 -14.90
N ALA A 233 -10.38 0.83 -16.09
CA ALA A 233 -9.17 1.62 -16.30
C ALA A 233 -9.17 2.92 -15.46
N GLY A 234 -10.31 3.63 -15.41
CA GLY A 234 -10.45 4.84 -14.62
C GLY A 234 -10.56 4.62 -13.11
N ASN A 235 -10.45 3.37 -12.64
CA ASN A 235 -10.47 2.98 -11.25
C ASN A 235 -11.69 3.60 -10.49
N SER A 236 -11.54 3.95 -9.22
CA SER A 236 -12.62 4.57 -8.41
C SER A 236 -12.99 6.01 -8.83
N ALA A 237 -12.42 6.56 -9.91
CA ALA A 237 -12.97 7.73 -10.59
C ALA A 237 -14.22 7.39 -11.40
N THR A 238 -14.39 6.14 -11.85
CA THR A 238 -15.57 5.72 -12.61
C THR A 238 -16.80 5.58 -11.72
N PRO A 239 -18.00 5.97 -12.24
CA PRO A 239 -19.24 5.83 -11.49
C PRO A 239 -19.63 4.38 -11.18
N PHE A 240 -19.11 3.40 -11.92
CA PHE A 240 -19.42 1.98 -11.71
C PHE A 240 -18.59 1.34 -10.59
N GLU A 241 -17.41 1.89 -10.25
CA GLU A 241 -16.66 1.47 -9.07
C GLU A 241 -17.07 2.29 -7.85
N ASN A 242 -17.20 3.62 -8.00
CA ASN A 242 -17.45 4.54 -6.89
C ASN A 242 -18.58 5.54 -7.25
N PRO A 243 -19.86 5.13 -7.20
CA PRO A 243 -20.99 5.91 -7.73
C PRO A 243 -21.32 7.18 -6.94
N ASN A 244 -21.07 7.25 -5.64
CA ASN A 244 -21.52 8.35 -4.80
C ASN A 244 -20.60 8.60 -3.58
N ILE A 245 -20.98 9.62 -2.78
CA ILE A 245 -20.21 10.01 -1.58
C ILE A 245 -20.11 8.87 -0.55
N TRP A 246 -21.14 8.04 -0.39
CA TRP A 246 -21.12 6.95 0.58
C TRP A 246 -20.18 5.83 0.15
N SER A 247 -20.18 5.45 -1.13
CA SER A 247 -19.19 4.50 -1.66
C SER A 247 -17.78 5.04 -1.47
N ASN A 248 -17.56 6.33 -1.73
CA ASN A 248 -16.24 6.98 -1.53
C ASN A 248 -15.77 6.92 -0.07
N PHE A 249 -16.64 7.13 0.91
CA PHE A 249 -16.29 6.97 2.33
C PHE A 249 -16.07 5.51 2.72
N ILE A 250 -16.81 4.57 2.16
CA ILE A 250 -16.59 3.13 2.37
C ILE A 250 -15.22 2.73 1.87
N GLU A 251 -14.84 3.14 0.66
CA GLU A 251 -13.55 2.85 0.06
C GLU A 251 -12.40 3.44 0.89
N MET A 252 -12.44 4.73 1.19
CA MET A 252 -11.44 5.40 2.02
C MET A 252 -11.32 4.75 3.41
N GLY A 253 -12.44 4.42 4.04
CA GLY A 253 -12.46 3.78 5.35
C GLY A 253 -11.79 2.40 5.34
N ASN A 254 -11.99 1.62 4.28
CA ASN A 254 -11.39 0.30 4.13
C ASN A 254 -9.87 0.39 3.91
N MET A 255 -9.38 1.36 3.13
CA MET A 255 -7.94 1.60 2.99
C MET A 255 -7.25 1.89 4.32
N MET A 256 -7.93 2.62 5.22
CA MET A 256 -7.38 3.00 6.54
C MET A 256 -7.51 1.90 7.59
N LEU A 257 -8.51 1.02 7.49
CA LEU A 257 -8.94 0.13 8.56
C LEU A 257 -7.82 -0.79 9.06
N LEU A 258 -7.21 -1.56 8.17
CA LEU A 258 -6.23 -2.57 8.56
C LEU A 258 -4.88 -1.96 8.93
N PRO A 259 -4.26 -1.05 8.16
CA PRO A 259 -2.95 -0.49 8.51
C PRO A 259 -2.95 0.28 9.83
N MET A 260 -3.97 1.12 10.08
CA MET A 260 -4.08 1.83 11.36
C MET A 260 -4.31 0.85 12.53
N SER A 261 -5.14 -0.18 12.33
CA SER A 261 -5.41 -1.20 13.34
C SER A 261 -4.16 -2.01 13.68
N MET A 262 -3.26 -2.25 12.73
CA MET A 262 -1.98 -2.94 12.95
C MET A 262 -1.06 -2.16 13.91
N LEU A 263 -1.05 -0.85 13.84
CA LEU A 263 -0.26 -0.02 14.75
C LEU A 263 -0.82 -0.07 16.18
N PHE A 264 -2.15 -0.04 16.34
CA PHE A 264 -2.78 -0.24 17.65
C PHE A 264 -2.63 -1.68 18.16
N LEU A 265 -2.65 -2.67 17.26
CA LEU A 265 -2.32 -4.07 17.57
C LEU A 265 -0.91 -4.19 18.16
N PHE A 266 0.08 -3.56 17.54
CA PHE A 266 1.44 -3.49 18.07
C PHE A 266 1.46 -2.93 19.50
N GLY A 267 0.73 -1.85 19.77
CA GLY A 267 0.56 -1.30 21.11
C GLY A 267 -0.01 -2.30 22.12
N ARG A 268 -1.02 -3.09 21.70
CA ARG A 268 -1.60 -4.16 22.56
C ARG A 268 -0.60 -5.29 22.83
N MET A 269 0.21 -5.65 21.84
CA MET A 269 1.28 -6.63 22.03
C MET A 269 2.34 -6.13 23.01
N LEU A 270 2.70 -4.85 22.94
CA LEU A 270 3.64 -4.21 23.86
C LEU A 270 3.10 -4.07 25.29
N SER A 271 1.79 -4.01 25.50
CA SER A 271 1.20 -3.78 26.83
C SER A 271 1.57 -4.86 27.86
N ARG A 272 1.96 -6.05 27.42
CA ARG A 272 2.48 -7.13 28.29
C ARG A 272 3.83 -6.78 28.96
N HIS A 273 4.60 -5.86 28.38
CA HIS A 273 5.87 -5.35 28.95
C HIS A 273 5.69 -4.17 29.92
N GLY A 274 4.44 -3.79 30.19
CA GLY A 274 4.08 -2.73 31.12
C GLY A 274 3.40 -1.52 30.46
N LYS A 275 2.68 -0.73 31.28
CA LYS A 275 1.90 0.42 30.79
C LYS A 275 2.73 1.51 30.08
N ARG A 276 4.03 1.64 30.40
CA ARG A 276 4.92 2.62 29.77
C ARG A 276 5.18 2.27 28.30
N VAL A 277 5.43 1.01 27.99
CA VAL A 277 5.78 0.54 26.64
C VAL A 277 4.58 0.64 25.69
N HIS A 278 3.35 0.51 26.20
CA HIS A 278 2.13 0.74 25.39
C HIS A 278 2.07 2.16 24.81
N ARG A 279 2.55 3.18 25.53
CA ARG A 279 2.59 4.57 25.05
C ARG A 279 3.45 4.77 23.81
N HIS A 280 4.43 3.88 23.59
CA HIS A 280 5.27 3.94 22.39
C HIS A 280 4.46 3.85 21.09
N ALA A 281 3.53 2.90 20.99
CA ALA A 281 2.67 2.78 19.80
C ALA A 281 1.78 4.03 19.60
N LEU A 282 1.30 4.64 20.67
CA LEU A 282 0.56 5.91 20.59
C LEU A 282 1.44 7.05 20.06
N ILE A 283 2.69 7.13 20.50
CA ILE A 283 3.65 8.12 19.99
C ILE A 283 3.92 7.92 18.50
N LEU A 284 4.10 6.67 18.07
CA LEU A 284 4.25 6.34 16.65
C LEU A 284 3.01 6.74 15.86
N PHE A 285 1.81 6.44 16.38
CA PHE A 285 0.56 6.81 15.74
C PHE A 285 0.45 8.33 15.58
N VAL A 286 0.70 9.09 16.65
CA VAL A 286 0.63 10.56 16.61
C VAL A 286 1.66 11.14 15.64
N ALA A 287 2.88 10.58 15.58
CA ALA A 287 3.90 11.02 14.65
C ALA A 287 3.47 10.79 13.18
N MET A 288 2.93 9.62 12.86
CA MET A 288 2.45 9.31 11.51
C MET A 288 1.22 10.14 11.13
N PHE A 289 0.28 10.27 12.06
CA PHE A 289 -0.93 11.06 11.84
C PHE A 289 -0.62 12.56 11.66
N PHE A 290 0.40 13.07 12.34
CA PHE A 290 0.89 14.45 12.13
C PHE A 290 1.41 14.66 10.70
N ILE A 291 2.26 13.75 10.20
CA ILE A 291 2.77 13.83 8.82
C ILE A 291 1.60 13.72 7.82
N PHE A 292 0.68 12.78 8.04
CA PHE A 292 -0.51 12.61 7.22
C PHE A 292 -1.35 13.90 7.12
N ILE A 293 -1.66 14.53 8.26
CA ILE A 293 -2.44 15.78 8.29
C ILE A 293 -1.68 16.94 7.64
N ALA A 294 -0.37 17.03 7.84
CA ALA A 294 0.45 18.08 7.22
C ALA A 294 0.40 17.98 5.69
N ILE A 295 0.58 16.77 5.13
CA ILE A 295 0.51 16.55 3.68
C ILE A 295 -0.92 16.73 3.17
N LEU A 296 -1.94 16.25 3.89
CA LEU A 296 -3.34 16.47 3.51
C LEU A 296 -3.67 17.97 3.42
N THR A 297 -3.23 18.73 4.40
CA THR A 297 -3.44 20.19 4.41
C THR A 297 -2.75 20.87 3.24
N LEU A 298 -1.51 20.45 2.93
CA LEU A 298 -0.74 20.97 1.79
C LEU A 298 -1.44 20.66 0.45
N THR A 299 -1.84 19.42 0.25
CA THR A 299 -2.53 18.97 -0.98
C THR A 299 -3.88 19.71 -1.14
N MET A 300 -4.71 19.73 -0.09
CA MET A 300 -5.99 20.45 -0.13
C MET A 300 -5.80 21.95 -0.39
N TRP A 301 -4.83 22.58 0.29
CA TRP A 301 -4.55 24.00 0.06
C TRP A 301 -4.20 24.29 -1.40
N SER A 302 -3.36 23.44 -2.01
CA SER A 302 -2.95 23.59 -3.40
C SER A 302 -4.12 23.42 -4.38
N GLU A 303 -4.94 22.38 -4.19
CA GLU A 303 -6.08 22.09 -5.05
C GLU A 303 -7.21 23.15 -4.92
N TYR A 304 -7.43 23.70 -3.72
CA TYR A 304 -8.39 24.81 -3.54
C TYR A 304 -7.89 26.14 -4.08
N ARG A 305 -6.58 26.36 -4.11
CA ARG A 305 -5.98 27.55 -4.73
C ARG A 305 -6.15 27.58 -6.25
N GLY A 306 -6.23 26.39 -6.86
CA GLY A 306 -6.38 26.25 -8.30
C GLY A 306 -5.12 26.55 -9.09
N ASN A 307 -5.25 26.62 -10.41
CA ASN A 307 -4.16 26.87 -11.33
C ASN A 307 -4.00 28.38 -11.59
N PRO A 308 -2.84 29.00 -11.31
CA PRO A 308 -2.59 30.43 -11.54
C PRO A 308 -2.77 30.87 -13.01
N ILE A 309 -2.45 30.00 -13.96
CA ILE A 309 -2.62 30.31 -15.39
C ILE A 309 -4.10 30.49 -15.74
N LEU A 310 -4.98 29.63 -15.20
CA LEU A 310 -6.43 29.77 -15.38
C LEU A 310 -6.96 31.04 -14.71
N ALA A 311 -6.42 31.40 -13.54
CA ALA A 311 -6.78 32.63 -12.85
C ALA A 311 -6.42 33.88 -13.69
N ASN A 312 -5.29 33.86 -14.40
CA ASN A 312 -4.89 34.95 -15.32
C ASN A 312 -5.84 35.07 -16.54
N LEU A 313 -6.54 33.98 -16.90
CA LEU A 313 -7.56 33.97 -17.94
C LEU A 313 -8.97 34.34 -17.41
N GLY A 314 -9.08 34.71 -16.13
CA GLY A 314 -10.36 35.06 -15.49
C GLY A 314 -11.15 33.87 -14.94
N ILE A 315 -10.58 32.68 -14.93
CA ILE A 315 -11.22 31.46 -14.41
C ILE A 315 -10.71 31.23 -12.98
N TYR A 316 -11.54 31.55 -11.99
CA TYR A 316 -11.22 31.41 -10.57
C TYR A 316 -11.96 30.22 -9.96
N GLY A 317 -11.28 29.47 -9.09
CA GLY A 317 -11.88 28.36 -8.34
C GLY A 317 -10.90 27.23 -8.04
N PRO A 318 -11.36 26.18 -7.36
CA PRO A 318 -10.54 25.01 -7.12
C PRO A 318 -10.19 24.29 -8.43
N ASN A 319 -9.05 23.60 -8.42
CA ASN A 319 -8.63 22.77 -9.54
C ASN A 319 -9.58 21.56 -9.67
N MET A 320 -10.39 21.55 -10.72
CA MET A 320 -11.34 20.47 -11.02
C MET A 320 -10.89 19.59 -12.19
N GLU A 321 -9.73 19.88 -12.80
CA GLU A 321 -9.18 19.04 -13.86
C GLU A 321 -8.92 17.62 -13.33
N GLY A 322 -9.34 16.62 -14.09
CA GLY A 322 -9.20 15.21 -13.73
C GLY A 322 -9.98 14.77 -12.47
N LYS A 323 -10.87 15.62 -11.94
CA LYS A 323 -11.67 15.35 -10.75
C LYS A 323 -13.16 15.22 -11.07
N GLU A 324 -13.79 14.28 -10.37
CA GLU A 324 -15.21 14.04 -10.50
C GLU A 324 -16.03 15.08 -9.72
N VAL A 325 -17.04 15.67 -10.38
CA VAL A 325 -17.90 16.71 -9.80
C VAL A 325 -18.60 16.21 -8.53
N ARG A 326 -18.99 14.93 -8.50
CA ARG A 326 -19.66 14.30 -7.35
C ARG A 326 -18.82 14.29 -6.06
N PHE A 327 -17.51 14.39 -6.17
CA PHE A 327 -16.56 14.42 -5.02
C PHE A 327 -15.99 15.81 -4.78
N GLY A 328 -15.77 16.60 -5.83
CA GLY A 328 -15.14 17.90 -5.76
C GLY A 328 -13.66 17.84 -5.33
N ALA A 329 -13.01 18.99 -5.27
CA ALA A 329 -11.57 19.06 -4.99
C ALA A 329 -11.18 18.53 -3.59
N GLY A 330 -12.03 18.75 -2.58
CA GLY A 330 -11.71 18.37 -1.18
C GLY A 330 -11.69 16.87 -0.92
N LEU A 331 -12.72 16.12 -1.37
CA LEU A 331 -12.77 14.68 -1.20
C LEU A 331 -11.80 13.97 -2.15
N SER A 332 -11.53 14.53 -3.33
CA SER A 332 -10.49 14.03 -4.24
C SER A 332 -9.10 14.15 -3.61
N ALA A 333 -8.75 15.31 -3.04
CA ALA A 333 -7.49 15.50 -2.33
C ALA A 333 -7.35 14.55 -1.11
N LEU A 334 -8.44 14.35 -0.35
CA LEU A 334 -8.45 13.41 0.77
C LEU A 334 -8.20 11.97 0.29
N PHE A 335 -8.87 11.53 -0.77
CA PHE A 335 -8.70 10.19 -1.34
C PHE A 335 -7.27 9.98 -1.84
N THR A 336 -6.71 10.96 -2.57
CA THR A 336 -5.31 10.96 -3.05
C THR A 336 -4.31 10.79 -1.91
N VAL A 337 -4.48 11.51 -0.81
CA VAL A 337 -3.58 11.42 0.34
C VAL A 337 -3.76 10.11 1.10
N ILE A 338 -5.00 9.62 1.24
CA ILE A 338 -5.27 8.30 1.86
C ILE A 338 -4.63 7.19 1.02
N THR A 339 -4.91 7.13 -0.28
CA THR A 339 -4.41 6.04 -1.12
C THR A 339 -2.89 5.96 -1.16
N THR A 340 -2.18 7.09 -1.05
CA THR A 340 -0.72 7.13 -1.05
C THR A 340 -0.10 6.94 0.34
N ALA A 341 -0.74 7.45 1.40
CA ALA A 341 -0.31 7.21 2.78
C ALA A 341 -0.46 5.75 3.21
N PHE A 342 -1.51 5.10 2.75
CA PHE A 342 -1.81 3.69 3.07
C PHE A 342 -1.35 2.72 1.97
N THR A 343 -0.59 3.20 1.01
CA THR A 343 -0.03 2.47 -0.15
C THR A 343 -1.06 1.54 -0.81
N THR A 344 -2.26 2.08 -1.10
CA THR A 344 -3.33 1.32 -1.74
C THR A 344 -3.25 1.38 -3.26
N GLY A 345 -3.09 2.59 -3.83
CA GLY A 345 -2.99 2.80 -5.28
C GLY A 345 -4.31 3.10 -5.99
N SER A 346 -5.47 2.89 -5.34
CA SER A 346 -6.77 3.27 -5.89
C SER A 346 -6.86 4.79 -6.08
N VAL A 347 -7.52 5.24 -7.15
CA VAL A 347 -7.67 6.66 -7.48
C VAL A 347 -9.14 7.00 -7.74
N ASN A 348 -9.62 8.13 -7.20
CA ASN A 348 -10.92 8.69 -7.52
C ASN A 348 -10.84 9.98 -8.35
N ASN A 349 -9.64 10.33 -8.76
CA ASN A 349 -9.29 11.46 -9.62
C ASN A 349 -7.96 11.16 -10.30
N MET A 350 -7.71 11.77 -11.45
CA MET A 350 -6.46 11.62 -12.18
C MET A 350 -5.33 12.36 -11.46
N HIS A 351 -4.30 11.63 -11.02
CA HIS A 351 -3.19 12.23 -10.26
C HIS A 351 -2.29 13.10 -11.13
N ASP A 352 -2.20 12.82 -12.42
CA ASP A 352 -1.45 13.63 -13.40
C ASP A 352 -2.03 15.04 -13.54
N SER A 353 -3.32 15.23 -13.27
CA SER A 353 -4.03 16.52 -13.34
C SER A 353 -4.02 17.30 -12.01
N LEU A 354 -3.33 16.83 -10.99
CA LEU A 354 -3.15 17.59 -9.75
C LEU A 354 -2.29 18.83 -10.01
N THR A 355 -2.54 19.88 -9.24
CA THR A 355 -1.60 21.02 -9.23
C THR A 355 -0.20 20.55 -8.83
N PRO A 356 0.89 21.22 -9.25
CA PRO A 356 2.24 20.73 -8.98
C PRO A 356 2.51 20.44 -7.49
N ILE A 357 2.08 21.34 -6.59
CA ILE A 357 2.20 21.11 -5.14
C ILE A 357 1.19 20.08 -4.64
N GLY A 358 0.01 19.97 -5.28
CA GLY A 358 -0.95 18.90 -5.01
C GLY A 358 -0.37 17.52 -5.33
N GLY A 359 0.32 17.36 -6.46
CA GLY A 359 1.02 16.14 -6.87
C GLY A 359 2.28 15.84 -6.05
N LEU A 360 2.94 16.87 -5.49
CA LEU A 360 4.04 16.70 -4.53
C LEU A 360 3.62 15.89 -3.30
N GLY A 361 2.40 16.11 -2.79
CA GLY A 361 1.89 15.42 -1.60
C GLY A 361 1.95 13.90 -1.70
N PRO A 362 1.25 13.26 -2.67
CA PRO A 362 1.29 11.83 -2.88
C PRO A 362 2.69 11.30 -3.19
N MET A 363 3.52 12.01 -3.96
CA MET A 363 4.91 11.62 -4.23
C MET A 363 5.72 11.52 -2.93
N VAL A 364 5.64 12.52 -2.05
CA VAL A 364 6.35 12.53 -0.76
C VAL A 364 5.88 11.37 0.11
N LEU A 365 4.59 11.10 0.21
CA LEU A 365 4.07 9.99 1.02
C LEU A 365 4.61 8.63 0.56
N MET A 366 4.67 8.41 -0.74
CA MET A 366 5.23 7.18 -1.32
C MET A 366 6.75 7.12 -1.20
N MET A 367 7.47 8.23 -1.35
CA MET A 367 8.93 8.32 -1.12
C MET A 367 9.30 8.04 0.34
N LEU A 368 8.49 8.48 1.30
CA LEU A 368 8.64 8.15 2.71
C LEU A 368 8.34 6.67 3.00
N ASN A 369 7.27 6.14 2.41
CA ASN A 369 6.76 4.76 2.53
C ASN A 369 6.66 4.24 3.99
N VAL A 370 6.36 5.14 4.93
CA VAL A 370 6.26 4.83 6.38
C VAL A 370 5.05 5.46 7.06
N VAL A 371 4.33 6.36 6.38
CA VAL A 371 3.15 7.02 6.93
C VAL A 371 1.98 6.05 6.84
N PHE A 372 1.77 5.26 7.88
CA PHE A 372 0.93 4.06 7.95
C PHE A 372 1.37 2.95 7.00
N GLY A 373 1.47 3.24 5.69
CA GLY A 373 1.84 2.29 4.63
C GLY A 373 0.80 1.21 4.40
N GLY A 374 1.11 0.28 3.49
CA GLY A 374 0.24 -0.87 3.18
C GLY A 374 0.19 -1.88 4.32
N GLU A 375 -0.76 -2.79 4.21
CA GLU A 375 -1.08 -3.76 5.25
C GLU A 375 0.14 -4.55 5.74
N GLY A 376 0.47 -4.37 7.01
CA GLY A 376 1.59 -5.03 7.68
C GLY A 376 2.96 -4.46 7.33
N VAL A 377 3.30 -4.36 6.04
CA VAL A 377 4.63 -3.94 5.58
C VAL A 377 4.92 -2.48 5.92
N GLY A 378 3.91 -1.60 5.88
CA GLY A 378 4.08 -0.20 6.31
C GLY A 378 4.55 -0.08 7.77
N LEU A 379 3.97 -0.86 8.67
CA LEU A 379 4.42 -0.92 10.06
C LEU A 379 5.85 -1.48 10.17
N MET A 380 6.20 -2.48 9.37
CA MET A 380 7.57 -3.01 9.34
C MET A 380 8.58 -1.95 8.89
N ASN A 381 8.26 -1.17 7.86
CA ASN A 381 9.08 -0.04 7.39
C ASN A 381 9.22 1.05 8.47
N LEU A 382 8.12 1.41 9.13
CA LEU A 382 8.15 2.34 10.25
C LEU A 382 9.10 1.87 11.37
N LEU A 383 9.08 0.57 11.71
CA LEU A 383 9.96 0.01 12.73
C LEU A 383 11.45 0.08 12.33
N ILE A 384 11.78 0.03 11.04
CA ILE A 384 13.16 0.28 10.57
C ILE A 384 13.60 1.72 10.91
N PHE A 385 12.75 2.72 10.64
CA PHE A 385 13.05 4.12 11.02
C PHE A 385 13.11 4.29 12.54
N VAL A 386 12.29 3.58 13.29
CA VAL A 386 12.37 3.55 14.77
C VAL A 386 13.72 3.01 15.24
N LEU A 387 14.16 1.88 14.70
CA LEU A 387 15.46 1.28 15.04
C LEU A 387 16.63 2.22 14.66
N LEU A 388 16.56 2.85 13.50
CA LEU A 388 17.55 3.82 13.03
C LEU A 388 17.58 5.07 13.94
N THR A 389 16.41 5.61 14.29
CA THR A 389 16.29 6.75 15.21
C THR A 389 16.86 6.42 16.59
N VAL A 390 16.52 5.24 17.16
CA VAL A 390 17.06 4.78 18.42
C VAL A 390 18.58 4.66 18.36
N PHE A 391 19.12 4.09 17.28
CA PHE A 391 20.56 3.92 17.11
C PHE A 391 21.28 5.28 17.06
N ILE A 392 20.87 6.18 16.20
CA ILE A 392 21.51 7.50 16.02
C ILE A 392 21.40 8.33 17.30
N CYS A 393 20.19 8.45 17.87
CA CYS A 393 19.99 9.21 19.10
C CYS A 393 20.77 8.64 20.28
N SER A 394 20.90 7.31 20.39
CA SER A 394 21.68 6.68 21.46
C SER A 394 23.16 7.04 21.36
N LEU A 395 23.72 6.96 20.15
CA LEU A 395 25.13 7.33 19.93
C LEU A 395 25.39 8.82 20.19
N MET A 396 24.47 9.71 19.78
CA MET A 396 24.60 11.16 20.01
C MET A 396 24.63 11.52 21.51
N VAL A 397 23.91 10.78 22.33
CA VAL A 397 23.80 11.03 23.78
C VAL A 397 24.78 10.18 24.60
N GLY A 398 25.59 9.33 23.95
CA GLY A 398 26.52 8.43 24.61
C GLY A 398 25.84 7.28 25.36
N LYS A 399 24.66 6.83 24.88
CA LYS A 399 23.91 5.71 25.45
C LYS A 399 24.06 4.46 24.60
N THR A 400 23.76 3.30 25.17
CA THR A 400 23.74 2.03 24.44
C THR A 400 22.53 2.01 23.51
N PRO A 401 22.68 1.72 22.20
CA PRO A 401 21.56 1.61 21.27
C PRO A 401 20.80 0.30 21.52
N GLU A 402 19.70 0.39 22.24
CA GLU A 402 18.82 -0.73 22.57
C GLU A 402 17.37 -0.39 22.23
N TYR A 403 16.66 -1.35 21.64
CA TYR A 403 15.23 -1.27 21.40
C TYR A 403 14.53 -2.43 22.11
N LEU A 404 13.54 -2.12 22.97
CA LEU A 404 12.80 -3.09 23.78
C LEU A 404 13.74 -4.06 24.55
N ASN A 405 14.79 -3.52 25.15
CA ASN A 405 15.84 -4.25 25.86
C ASN A 405 16.68 -5.20 24.97
N MET A 406 16.66 -4.98 23.67
CA MET A 406 17.49 -5.75 22.72
C MET A 406 18.56 -4.84 22.10
N PRO A 407 19.85 -5.15 22.24
CA PRO A 407 20.93 -4.31 21.71
C PRO A 407 21.00 -4.38 20.18
N ILE A 408 21.04 -3.20 19.55
CA ILE A 408 21.20 -3.05 18.11
C ILE A 408 22.70 -3.08 17.77
N GLY A 409 23.18 -4.16 17.16
CA GLY A 409 24.59 -4.32 16.80
C GLY A 409 24.87 -4.04 15.32
N ALA A 410 26.13 -4.22 14.94
CA ALA A 410 26.58 -3.96 13.56
C ALA A 410 25.86 -4.80 12.49
N ARG A 411 25.46 -6.03 12.82
CA ARG A 411 24.72 -6.89 11.89
C ARG A 411 23.34 -6.34 11.58
N GLU A 412 22.60 -5.95 12.60
CA GLU A 412 21.27 -5.35 12.45
C GLU A 412 21.37 -4.03 11.71
N MET A 413 22.36 -3.18 12.04
CA MET A 413 22.56 -1.91 11.36
C MET A 413 22.87 -2.07 9.87
N LYS A 414 23.65 -3.05 9.46
CA LYS A 414 23.86 -3.36 8.04
C LYS A 414 22.54 -3.68 7.33
N CYS A 415 21.69 -4.51 7.93
CA CYS A 415 20.39 -4.83 7.37
C CYS A 415 19.46 -3.60 7.35
N ILE A 416 19.43 -2.78 8.41
CA ILE A 416 18.63 -1.56 8.49
C ILE A 416 19.01 -0.59 7.37
N VAL A 417 20.30 -0.35 7.18
CA VAL A 417 20.81 0.54 6.12
C VAL A 417 20.47 0.00 4.74
N LEU A 418 20.58 -1.31 4.50
CA LEU A 418 20.18 -1.91 3.22
C LEU A 418 18.69 -1.75 2.95
N VAL A 419 17.82 -1.97 3.95
CA VAL A 419 16.36 -1.74 3.80
C VAL A 419 16.08 -0.28 3.47
N PHE A 420 16.77 0.65 4.13
CA PHE A 420 16.60 2.08 3.87
C PHE A 420 17.06 2.49 2.46
N LEU A 421 18.19 1.96 1.99
CA LEU A 421 18.79 2.37 0.72
C LEU A 421 18.15 1.75 -0.52
N ILE A 422 17.56 0.55 -0.42
CA ILE A 422 17.01 -0.13 -1.61
C ILE A 422 15.92 0.68 -2.30
N HIS A 423 15.03 1.31 -1.54
CA HIS A 423 13.92 2.10 -2.05
C HIS A 423 14.39 3.31 -2.88
N PRO A 424 15.20 4.25 -2.38
CA PRO A 424 15.69 5.36 -3.16
C PRO A 424 16.63 4.95 -4.32
N ILE A 425 17.42 3.90 -4.17
CA ILE A 425 18.27 3.40 -5.26
C ILE A 425 17.42 2.98 -6.44
N LEU A 426 16.38 2.18 -6.20
CA LEU A 426 15.48 1.73 -7.27
C LEU A 426 14.79 2.91 -7.95
N ILE A 427 14.25 3.86 -7.18
CA ILE A 427 13.58 5.05 -7.73
C ILE A 427 14.54 5.86 -8.62
N LEU A 428 15.68 6.26 -8.07
CA LEU A 428 16.57 7.21 -8.75
C LEU A 428 17.28 6.59 -9.95
N VAL A 429 17.74 5.34 -9.83
CA VAL A 429 18.45 4.65 -10.94
C VAL A 429 17.51 4.39 -12.10
N PHE A 430 16.32 3.85 -11.86
CA PHE A 430 15.40 3.55 -12.95
C PHE A 430 14.76 4.80 -13.55
N SER A 431 14.55 5.87 -12.77
CA SER A 431 14.17 7.17 -13.31
C SER A 431 15.24 7.74 -14.24
N ALA A 432 16.51 7.67 -13.85
CA ALA A 432 17.61 8.10 -14.72
C ALA A 432 17.66 7.26 -16.01
N LEU A 433 17.49 5.95 -15.93
CA LEU A 433 17.44 5.07 -17.10
C LEU A 433 16.27 5.41 -18.04
N ALA A 434 15.10 5.79 -17.50
CA ALA A 434 13.94 6.19 -18.30
C ALA A 434 14.22 7.42 -19.17
N PHE A 435 15.01 8.38 -18.69
CA PHE A 435 15.43 9.53 -19.49
C PHE A 435 16.55 9.22 -20.49
N MET A 436 17.35 8.18 -20.23
CA MET A 436 18.48 7.83 -21.11
C MET A 436 18.07 6.92 -22.28
N ILE A 437 16.98 6.16 -22.13
CA ILE A 437 16.51 5.19 -23.13
C ILE A 437 15.46 5.86 -24.03
N PRO A 438 15.71 6.02 -25.35
CA PRO A 438 14.81 6.74 -26.25
C PRO A 438 13.36 6.26 -26.21
N GLY A 439 13.12 4.94 -26.31
CA GLY A 439 11.77 4.38 -26.26
C GLY A 439 11.03 4.58 -24.95
N ALA A 440 11.74 4.85 -23.85
CA ALA A 440 11.11 5.20 -22.58
C ALA A 440 10.78 6.69 -22.49
N SER A 441 11.66 7.56 -23.00
CA SER A 441 11.44 9.00 -22.98
C SER A 441 10.31 9.45 -23.94
N GLU A 442 10.04 8.71 -25.00
CA GLU A 442 8.91 8.95 -25.92
C GLU A 442 7.54 8.70 -25.25
N SER A 443 7.50 7.97 -24.16
CA SER A 443 6.28 7.73 -23.35
C SER A 443 5.84 8.96 -22.54
N ILE A 444 6.73 9.93 -22.34
CA ILE A 444 6.46 11.16 -21.59
C ILE A 444 5.59 12.08 -22.44
N THR A 445 4.37 12.34 -21.97
CA THR A 445 3.39 13.15 -22.73
C THR A 445 3.51 14.65 -22.45
N ASN A 446 3.95 15.02 -21.26
CA ASN A 446 4.12 16.40 -20.83
C ASN A 446 5.63 16.70 -20.67
N PRO A 447 6.21 17.56 -21.54
CA PRO A 447 7.63 17.88 -21.48
C PRO A 447 8.00 18.76 -20.28
N SER A 448 9.32 18.95 -20.04
CA SER A 448 9.85 19.81 -18.99
C SER A 448 9.67 19.25 -17.56
N PHE A 449 9.39 20.09 -16.58
CA PHE A 449 9.29 19.73 -15.16
C PHE A 449 8.20 18.69 -14.88
N HIS A 450 7.07 18.78 -15.56
CA HIS A 450 5.99 17.83 -15.40
C HIS A 450 6.37 16.42 -15.88
N GLY A 451 7.10 16.31 -16.99
CA GLY A 451 7.60 15.01 -17.46
C GLY A 451 8.56 14.34 -16.49
N ILE A 452 9.37 15.15 -15.74
CA ILE A 452 10.17 14.60 -14.64
C ILE A 452 9.27 14.05 -13.55
N SER A 453 8.20 14.78 -13.22
CA SER A 453 7.21 14.33 -12.22
C SER A 453 6.51 13.04 -12.65
N GLN A 454 6.13 12.89 -13.94
CA GLN A 454 5.53 11.66 -14.48
C GLN A 454 6.44 10.44 -14.27
N VAL A 455 7.70 10.54 -14.72
CA VAL A 455 8.68 9.44 -14.56
C VAL A 455 8.93 9.14 -13.08
N MET A 456 9.13 10.17 -12.27
CA MET A 456 9.42 10.01 -10.85
C MET A 456 8.24 9.41 -10.09
N TYR A 457 7.02 9.80 -10.43
CA TYR A 457 5.81 9.26 -9.82
C TYR A 457 5.69 7.76 -10.09
N GLU A 458 5.85 7.35 -11.35
CA GLU A 458 5.75 5.96 -11.78
C GLU A 458 6.77 5.07 -11.04
N MET A 459 8.06 5.45 -11.07
CA MET A 459 9.11 4.69 -10.41
C MET A 459 8.94 4.69 -8.87
N THR A 460 8.43 5.78 -8.29
CA THR A 460 8.16 5.88 -6.85
C THR A 460 6.97 5.00 -6.45
N SER A 461 5.90 4.99 -7.25
CA SER A 461 4.73 4.16 -7.03
C SER A 461 5.10 2.67 -7.09
N ALA A 462 5.85 2.26 -8.11
CA ALA A 462 6.37 0.90 -8.22
C ALA A 462 7.25 0.51 -7.02
N ALA A 463 8.16 1.39 -6.59
CA ALA A 463 9.06 1.11 -5.47
C ALA A 463 8.34 1.13 -4.10
N ALA A 464 7.31 1.95 -3.94
CA ALA A 464 6.47 1.96 -2.74
C ALA A 464 5.48 0.77 -2.69
N ASN A 465 5.33 0.02 -3.78
CA ASN A 465 4.26 -0.95 -3.98
C ASN A 465 2.86 -0.30 -3.78
N ASN A 466 2.66 0.89 -4.36
CA ASN A 466 1.41 1.65 -4.25
C ASN A 466 0.43 1.31 -5.39
N GLY A 467 0.82 1.55 -6.65
CA GLY A 467 0.03 1.22 -7.83
C GLY A 467 -0.68 2.39 -8.52
N SER A 468 -0.73 3.60 -7.93
CA SER A 468 -1.21 4.79 -8.65
C SER A 468 -0.13 5.31 -9.60
N GLY A 469 -0.54 5.85 -10.74
CA GLY A 469 0.33 6.47 -11.74
C GLY A 469 0.02 7.97 -11.92
N PHE A 470 0.86 8.65 -12.69
CA PHE A 470 0.47 9.86 -13.40
C PHE A 470 -0.01 9.41 -14.78
N GLU A 471 -1.31 9.35 -14.94
CA GLU A 471 -2.02 8.63 -16.02
C GLU A 471 -1.77 9.22 -17.42
N GLY A 472 -1.08 10.36 -17.50
CA GLY A 472 -0.58 10.92 -18.75
C GLY A 472 0.63 10.19 -19.32
N LEU A 473 1.38 9.43 -18.52
CA LEU A 473 2.50 8.61 -18.98
C LEU A 473 1.99 7.43 -19.81
N LYS A 474 2.59 7.21 -20.99
CA LYS A 474 2.28 6.02 -21.82
C LYS A 474 3.15 4.85 -21.36
N ASP A 475 2.70 4.15 -20.35
CA ASP A 475 3.46 3.13 -19.61
C ASP A 475 3.32 1.71 -20.18
N ASP A 476 2.40 1.45 -21.09
CA ASP A 476 2.27 0.15 -21.77
C ASP A 476 3.34 -0.04 -22.84
N THR A 477 4.60 -0.07 -22.42
CA THR A 477 5.73 -0.43 -23.29
C THR A 477 6.66 -1.39 -22.57
N THR A 478 7.46 -2.12 -23.36
CA THR A 478 8.36 -3.15 -22.81
C THR A 478 9.31 -2.58 -21.74
N PHE A 479 9.82 -1.35 -21.91
CA PHE A 479 10.68 -0.73 -20.89
C PHE A 479 9.94 -0.56 -19.56
N TRP A 480 8.76 0.05 -19.59
CA TRP A 480 7.98 0.33 -18.37
C TRP A 480 7.50 -0.97 -17.73
N ASN A 481 6.97 -1.91 -18.53
CA ASN A 481 6.51 -3.20 -18.03
C ASN A 481 7.62 -3.98 -17.30
N ILE A 482 8.82 -4.05 -17.88
CA ILE A 482 9.92 -4.80 -17.27
C ILE A 482 10.55 -4.05 -16.09
N SER A 483 10.80 -2.75 -16.25
CA SER A 483 11.47 -1.95 -15.20
C SER A 483 10.65 -1.84 -13.92
N THR A 484 9.36 -1.47 -14.03
CA THR A 484 8.46 -1.38 -12.88
C THR A 484 8.22 -2.74 -12.23
N GLY A 485 8.10 -3.83 -13.03
CA GLY A 485 8.02 -5.19 -12.52
C GLY A 485 9.24 -5.57 -11.67
N ILE A 486 10.46 -5.29 -12.14
CA ILE A 486 11.70 -5.53 -11.37
C ILE A 486 11.71 -4.69 -10.10
N ILE A 487 11.36 -3.39 -10.18
CA ILE A 487 11.31 -2.50 -9.03
C ILE A 487 10.35 -3.04 -7.97
N MET A 488 9.12 -3.36 -8.34
CA MET A 488 8.09 -3.90 -7.43
C MET A 488 8.56 -5.18 -6.73
N LEU A 489 9.21 -6.08 -7.47
CA LEU A 489 9.72 -7.34 -6.92
C LEU A 489 10.84 -7.09 -5.89
N LEU A 490 11.83 -6.28 -6.24
CA LEU A 490 13.00 -6.04 -5.38
C LEU A 490 12.62 -5.22 -4.15
N SER A 491 11.78 -4.17 -4.32
CA SER A 491 11.33 -3.30 -3.24
C SER A 491 10.43 -4.00 -2.23
N ARG A 492 9.72 -5.07 -2.62
CA ARG A 492 8.87 -5.85 -1.72
C ARG A 492 9.65 -6.92 -0.96
N TYR A 493 10.34 -7.80 -1.68
CA TYR A 493 10.90 -9.02 -1.08
C TYR A 493 12.21 -8.80 -0.34
N ILE A 494 13.12 -7.94 -0.84
CA ILE A 494 14.39 -7.68 -0.16
C ILE A 494 14.18 -7.05 1.23
N PRO A 495 13.38 -5.98 1.40
CA PRO A 495 13.11 -5.43 2.71
C PRO A 495 12.48 -6.44 3.67
N ILE A 496 11.45 -7.19 3.24
CA ILE A 496 10.78 -8.19 4.08
C ILE A 496 11.76 -9.23 4.62
N ILE A 497 12.63 -9.78 3.75
CA ILE A 497 13.65 -10.76 4.15
C ILE A 497 14.59 -10.17 5.20
N LEU A 498 15.12 -8.96 4.95
CA LEU A 498 16.04 -8.29 5.85
C LEU A 498 15.38 -7.93 7.19
N GLN A 499 14.13 -7.49 7.18
CA GLN A 499 13.34 -7.16 8.38
C GLN A 499 13.10 -8.41 9.25
N LEU A 500 12.76 -9.55 8.65
CA LEU A 500 12.65 -10.83 9.39
C LEU A 500 13.99 -11.31 9.93
N MET A 501 15.10 -11.07 9.21
CA MET A 501 16.45 -11.35 9.70
C MET A 501 16.81 -10.47 10.90
N ILE A 502 16.47 -9.16 10.86
CA ILE A 502 16.67 -8.24 11.99
C ILE A 502 15.91 -8.74 13.21
N ALA A 503 14.61 -9.02 13.07
CA ALA A 503 13.79 -9.50 14.18
C ALA A 503 14.32 -10.82 14.78
N SER A 504 14.75 -11.74 13.92
CA SER A 504 15.36 -13.01 14.38
C SER A 504 16.71 -12.82 15.08
N SER A 505 17.53 -11.87 14.64
CA SER A 505 18.84 -11.58 15.23
C SER A 505 18.71 -10.88 16.59
N LEU A 506 17.81 -9.91 16.72
CA LEU A 506 17.61 -9.14 17.95
C LEU A 506 17.19 -10.02 19.13
N VAL A 507 16.25 -10.92 18.94
CA VAL A 507 15.71 -11.76 20.04
C VAL A 507 16.73 -12.76 20.60
N ASN A 508 17.73 -13.16 19.82
CA ASN A 508 18.78 -14.10 20.27
C ASN A 508 19.85 -13.42 21.16
N LYS A 509 19.73 -12.10 21.38
CA LYS A 509 20.67 -11.33 22.20
C LYS A 509 20.14 -11.14 23.61
N LYS A 510 21.00 -11.25 24.61
CA LYS A 510 20.66 -10.93 26.01
C LYS A 510 20.82 -9.44 26.24
N SER A 511 19.85 -8.83 26.91
CA SER A 511 19.99 -7.46 27.44
C SER A 511 21.07 -7.44 28.51
N TYR A 512 21.99 -6.48 28.44
CA TYR A 512 23.06 -6.33 29.40
C TYR A 512 22.87 -5.14 30.34
N HIS A 513 21.87 -4.28 30.11
CA HIS A 513 21.78 -2.99 30.80
C HIS A 513 20.43 -2.71 31.45
N GLN A 514 20.46 -1.94 32.54
CA GLN A 514 19.28 -1.38 33.20
C GLN A 514 18.74 -0.18 32.40
N ASP A 515 17.46 0.12 32.52
CA ASP A 515 16.72 1.20 31.84
C ASP A 515 17.38 2.60 31.85
N LYS A 516 18.32 2.86 32.79
CA LYS A 516 19.02 4.15 32.91
C LYS A 516 19.91 4.51 31.70
N TYR A 517 20.36 3.54 30.93
CA TYR A 517 21.34 3.72 29.84
C TYR A 517 20.71 3.67 28.43
N THR A 518 19.39 3.57 28.36
CA THR A 518 18.65 3.50 27.09
C THR A 518 17.86 4.79 26.84
N ILE A 519 17.45 5.01 25.59
CA ILE A 519 16.56 6.12 25.22
C ILE A 519 15.13 5.76 25.59
N ALA A 520 14.40 6.68 26.21
CA ALA A 520 13.01 6.50 26.56
C ALA A 520 12.11 6.68 25.33
N ILE A 521 11.71 5.55 24.71
CA ILE A 521 10.84 5.50 23.51
C ILE A 521 9.36 5.84 23.83
N ASP A 522 9.00 5.90 25.10
CA ASP A 522 7.65 6.20 25.62
C ASP A 522 7.39 7.69 25.85
N LYS A 523 8.28 8.56 25.41
CA LYS A 523 8.21 10.01 25.62
C LYS A 523 7.94 10.77 24.32
N PRO A 524 7.23 11.93 24.38
CA PRO A 524 6.90 12.72 23.18
C PRO A 524 8.12 13.16 22.37
N TYR A 525 9.25 13.48 23.03
CA TYR A 525 10.47 13.89 22.32
C TYR A 525 10.99 12.79 21.37
N PHE A 526 10.74 11.51 21.65
CA PHE A 526 11.08 10.43 20.74
C PHE A 526 10.25 10.51 19.43
N GLY A 527 8.95 10.81 19.54
CA GLY A 527 8.09 11.03 18.36
C GLY A 527 8.57 12.21 17.51
N VAL A 528 8.96 13.33 18.14
CA VAL A 528 9.53 14.46 17.42
C VAL A 528 10.85 14.07 16.74
N SER A 529 11.75 13.39 17.43
CA SER A 529 13.01 12.91 16.84
C SER A 529 12.75 11.99 15.65
N LEU A 530 11.79 11.09 15.76
CA LEU A 530 11.40 10.18 14.66
C LEU A 530 10.92 10.96 13.44
N ILE A 531 10.02 11.95 13.60
CA ILE A 531 9.57 12.82 12.50
C ILE A 531 10.77 13.53 11.85
N VAL A 532 11.64 14.13 12.68
CA VAL A 532 12.83 14.84 12.18
C VAL A 532 13.72 13.90 11.37
N PHE A 533 14.01 12.69 11.85
CA PHE A 533 14.84 11.74 11.10
C PHE A 533 14.17 11.23 9.82
N ILE A 534 12.86 10.96 9.84
CA ILE A 534 12.12 10.59 8.63
C ILE A 534 12.24 11.70 7.58
N VAL A 535 11.92 12.94 7.96
CA VAL A 535 11.93 14.08 7.03
C VAL A 535 13.35 14.42 6.57
N LEU A 536 14.33 14.39 7.47
CA LEU A 536 15.72 14.73 7.14
C LEU A 536 16.35 13.71 6.18
N LEU A 537 16.24 12.42 6.50
CA LEU A 537 16.86 11.37 5.68
C LEU A 537 16.21 11.27 4.30
N SER A 538 14.88 11.29 4.25
CA SER A 538 14.15 11.27 2.97
C SER A 538 14.33 12.58 2.20
N GLY A 539 14.35 13.72 2.90
CA GLY A 539 14.61 15.03 2.30
C GLY A 539 15.98 15.09 1.63
N LEU A 540 17.04 14.71 2.33
CA LEU A 540 18.40 14.67 1.76
C LEU A 540 18.47 13.79 0.51
N THR A 541 17.65 12.75 0.43
CA THR A 541 17.64 11.82 -0.71
C THR A 541 16.84 12.36 -1.89
N PHE A 542 15.65 12.92 -1.66
CA PHE A 542 14.68 13.21 -2.72
C PHE A 542 14.48 14.69 -3.03
N ILE A 543 14.88 15.63 -2.16
CA ILE A 543 14.74 17.09 -2.42
C ILE A 543 15.33 17.51 -3.79
N PRO A 544 16.50 17.04 -4.23
CA PRO A 544 17.04 17.48 -5.54
C PRO A 544 16.09 17.16 -6.70
N VAL A 545 15.48 15.99 -6.69
CA VAL A 545 14.55 15.57 -7.75
C VAL A 545 13.20 16.28 -7.63
N LEU A 546 12.70 16.47 -6.41
CA LEU A 546 11.47 17.22 -6.16
C LEU A 546 11.59 18.70 -6.59
N LEU A 547 12.78 19.27 -6.48
CA LEU A 547 13.08 20.63 -7.01
C LEU A 547 13.05 20.69 -8.54
N LEU A 548 13.48 19.62 -9.22
CA LEU A 548 13.48 19.54 -10.67
C LEU A 548 12.10 19.11 -11.25
N GLY A 549 11.25 18.51 -10.47
CA GLY A 549 9.90 18.12 -10.84
C GLY A 549 8.85 19.12 -10.32
N PRO A 550 8.01 18.72 -9.36
CA PRO A 550 6.81 19.47 -8.97
C PRO A 550 7.10 20.87 -8.40
N ILE A 551 8.22 21.08 -7.71
CA ILE A 551 8.58 22.41 -7.18
C ILE A 551 9.03 23.35 -8.32
N GLY A 552 9.85 22.85 -9.25
CA GLY A 552 10.26 23.60 -10.43
C GLY A 552 9.08 24.01 -11.29
N GLU A 553 8.15 23.09 -11.54
CA GLU A 553 6.89 23.35 -12.23
C GLU A 553 6.08 24.46 -11.54
N PHE A 554 5.85 24.33 -10.22
CA PHE A 554 5.12 25.35 -9.45
C PHE A 554 5.73 26.75 -9.56
N LEU A 555 7.06 26.85 -9.58
CA LEU A 555 7.75 28.14 -9.68
C LEU A 555 7.65 28.77 -11.08
N THR A 556 7.39 27.97 -12.11
CA THR A 556 7.22 28.45 -13.50
C THR A 556 5.78 28.83 -13.83
N LEU A 557 4.80 28.43 -13.04
CA LEU A 557 3.37 28.75 -13.22
C LEU A 557 2.98 30.17 -12.73
N LYS A 558 3.90 31.12 -12.70
CA LYS A 558 3.64 32.48 -12.20
C LYS A 558 2.96 33.38 -13.24
#